data_d62dd70d4b03689fa63b241e6b5d9775
#
_entry.id   d62dd70d4b03689fa63b241e6b5d9775
#
_cell.length_a   1.000
_cell.length_b   1.000
_cell.length_c   1.000
_cell.angle_alpha   90.00
_cell.angle_beta   90.00
_cell.angle_gamma   90.00
#
_symmetry.space_group_name_H-M   'P 1'
#
loop_
_entity.id
_entity.type
_entity.pdbx_description
1 polymer ?
#
loop_
_entity_poly.entity_id
_entity_poly.type
_entity_poly.pdbx_seq_one_letter_code
_entity_poly.pdbx_strand_id
1 'polypeptide(L)'
;MDLIFDTQVLRHRGADVLPEPVLDSISGYYHRATATSRPMSHLIALVMVILLAALGFRWAAARDPGWLLIASAVLAGVPILLALIRTVPNAVRLGNRAGSPVELSRLARSICRDHLTCLGCMSAFLVLWVVTASPGTP
;
A
#
# COMPACT_ATOMS: atom_id res chain seq x y z
N MET A 1 6.53 -1.94 -3.04
CA MET A 1 5.38 -2.10 -3.95
C MET A 1 5.90 -2.69 -5.25
N ASP A 2 5.52 -3.91 -5.57
CA ASP A 2 5.90 -4.52 -6.83
C ASP A 2 4.78 -4.33 -7.85
N LEU A 3 4.78 -3.14 -8.47
CA LEU A 3 3.85 -2.79 -9.54
C LEU A 3 3.90 -3.75 -10.73
N ILE A 4 4.96 -4.56 -10.84
CA ILE A 4 5.12 -5.57 -11.90
C ILE A 4 3.98 -6.60 -11.84
N PHE A 5 3.62 -7.07 -10.65
CA PHE A 5 2.53 -8.05 -10.47
C PHE A 5 1.16 -7.38 -10.59
N ASP A 6 1.03 -6.14 -10.13
CA ASP A 6 -0.20 -5.36 -10.31
C ASP A 6 -0.50 -5.13 -11.81
N THR A 7 0.53 -4.91 -12.65
CA THR A 7 0.34 -4.78 -14.11
C THR A 7 -0.18 -6.07 -14.76
N GLN A 8 0.20 -7.26 -14.25
CA GLN A 8 -0.34 -8.53 -14.74
C GLN A 8 -1.85 -8.64 -14.42
N VAL A 9 -2.26 -8.26 -13.21
CA VAL A 9 -3.68 -8.22 -12.82
C VAL A 9 -4.45 -7.22 -13.68
N LEU A 10 -3.87 -6.04 -13.94
CA LEU A 10 -4.48 -4.99 -14.74
C LEU A 10 -4.67 -5.39 -16.22
N ARG A 11 -3.72 -6.15 -16.78
CA ARG A 11 -3.81 -6.67 -18.16
C ARG A 11 -4.95 -7.66 -18.34
N HIS A 12 -5.36 -8.36 -17.29
CA HIS A 12 -6.41 -9.38 -17.33
C HIS A 12 -7.72 -8.92 -16.66
N ARG A 13 -8.01 -7.61 -16.72
CA ARG A 13 -9.21 -7.02 -16.08
C ARG A 13 -10.54 -7.61 -16.58
N GLY A 14 -10.59 -8.05 -17.83
CA GLY A 14 -11.81 -8.60 -18.45
C GLY A 14 -12.03 -10.09 -18.25
N ALA A 15 -11.09 -10.81 -17.64
CA ALA A 15 -11.23 -12.24 -17.39
C ALA A 15 -11.90 -12.47 -16.01
N ASP A 16 -12.86 -13.39 -15.92
CA ASP A 16 -13.47 -13.74 -14.63
C ASP A 16 -12.46 -14.38 -13.68
N VAL A 17 -11.58 -15.20 -14.22
CA VAL A 17 -10.49 -15.86 -13.50
C VAL A 17 -9.16 -15.52 -14.16
N LEU A 18 -8.14 -15.21 -13.37
CA LEU A 18 -6.80 -14.99 -13.87
C LEU A 18 -6.21 -16.31 -14.41
N PRO A 19 -5.42 -16.27 -15.51
CA PRO A 19 -4.74 -17.46 -16.03
C PRO A 19 -3.85 -18.12 -14.97
N GLU A 20 -3.82 -19.46 -14.97
CA GLU A 20 -3.03 -20.23 -13.98
C GLU A 20 -1.57 -19.80 -13.90
N PRO A 21 -0.84 -19.56 -15.01
CA PRO A 21 0.55 -19.08 -14.93
C PRO A 21 0.70 -17.74 -14.22
N VAL A 22 -0.31 -16.84 -14.34
CA VAL A 22 -0.33 -15.54 -13.66
C VAL A 22 -0.57 -15.73 -12.16
N LEU A 23 -1.52 -16.60 -11.79
CA LEU A 23 -1.77 -16.95 -10.39
C LEU A 23 -0.55 -17.59 -9.74
N ASP A 24 0.15 -18.50 -10.44
CA ASP A 24 1.39 -19.12 -9.98
C ASP A 24 2.49 -18.10 -9.73
N SER A 25 2.69 -17.19 -10.67
CA SER A 25 3.70 -16.13 -10.55
C SER A 25 3.43 -15.22 -9.36
N ILE A 26 2.17 -14.76 -9.22
CA ILE A 26 1.76 -13.85 -8.15
C ILE A 26 1.79 -14.55 -6.78
N SER A 27 1.24 -15.77 -6.67
CA SER A 27 1.22 -16.50 -5.40
C SER A 27 2.62 -16.89 -4.94
N GLY A 28 3.50 -17.31 -5.86
CA GLY A 28 4.90 -17.60 -5.57
C GLY A 28 5.66 -16.39 -5.05
N TYR A 29 5.39 -15.20 -5.61
CA TYR A 29 5.95 -13.95 -5.10
C TYR A 29 5.47 -13.65 -3.67
N TYR A 30 4.15 -13.66 -3.43
CA TYR A 30 3.61 -13.35 -2.10
C TYR A 30 4.02 -14.38 -1.06
N HIS A 31 4.16 -15.65 -1.43
CA HIS A 31 4.71 -16.67 -0.53
C HIS A 31 6.13 -16.29 -0.09
N ARG A 32 7.02 -15.93 -1.03
CA ARG A 32 8.38 -15.48 -0.68
C ARG A 32 8.35 -14.17 0.13
N ALA A 33 7.54 -13.20 -0.26
CA ALA A 33 7.44 -11.91 0.41
C ALA A 33 6.94 -12.03 1.85
N THR A 34 5.98 -12.91 2.12
CA THR A 34 5.41 -13.10 3.46
C THR A 34 6.17 -14.10 4.33
N ALA A 35 6.80 -15.11 3.73
CA ALA A 35 7.54 -16.15 4.46
C ALA A 35 9.03 -15.83 4.64
N THR A 36 9.68 -15.22 3.63
CA THR A 36 11.14 -15.07 3.60
C THR A 36 11.61 -13.63 3.78
N SER A 37 10.81 -12.63 3.42
CA SER A 37 11.21 -11.22 3.41
C SER A 37 10.83 -10.47 4.69
N ARG A 38 10.99 -11.11 5.86
CA ARG A 38 10.77 -10.46 7.16
C ARG A 38 11.47 -9.10 7.32
N PRO A 39 12.76 -8.92 6.91
CA PRO A 39 13.43 -7.63 7.07
C PRO A 39 12.77 -6.50 6.29
N MET A 40 12.22 -6.75 5.10
CA MET A 40 11.55 -5.72 4.30
C MET A 40 10.26 -5.23 4.96
N SER A 41 9.46 -6.12 5.52
CA SER A 41 8.22 -5.72 6.22
C SER A 41 8.50 -4.89 7.48
N HIS A 42 9.56 -5.23 8.22
CA HIS A 42 9.99 -4.44 9.38
C HIS A 42 10.51 -3.06 8.97
N LEU A 43 11.25 -2.97 7.86
CA LEU A 43 11.73 -1.69 7.34
C LEU A 43 10.56 -0.76 6.96
N ILE A 44 9.57 -1.30 6.25
CA ILE A 44 8.36 -0.53 5.90
C ILE A 44 7.63 -0.07 7.16
N ALA A 45 7.44 -0.96 8.14
CA ALA A 45 6.80 -0.62 9.40
C ALA A 45 7.57 0.47 10.14
N LEU A 46 8.90 0.38 10.19
CA LEU A 46 9.76 1.39 10.81
C LEU A 46 9.60 2.76 10.14
N VAL A 47 9.65 2.81 8.81
CA VAL A 47 9.44 4.06 8.06
C VAL A 47 8.08 4.67 8.36
N MET A 48 7.02 3.86 8.45
CA MET A 48 5.68 4.32 8.79
C MET A 48 5.60 4.87 10.23
N VAL A 49 6.25 4.20 11.18
CA VAL A 49 6.33 4.69 12.58
C VAL A 49 7.07 6.01 12.65
N ILE A 50 8.20 6.15 11.94
CA ILE A 50 8.96 7.41 11.87
C ILE A 50 8.10 8.53 11.27
N LEU A 51 7.37 8.26 10.19
CA LEU A 51 6.47 9.22 9.57
C LEU A 51 5.39 9.71 10.54
N LEU A 52 4.70 8.79 11.22
CA LEU A 52 3.66 9.13 12.19
C LEU A 52 4.24 9.89 13.39
N ALA A 53 5.41 9.49 13.89
CA ALA A 53 6.10 10.19 14.96
C ALA A 53 6.49 11.63 14.56
N ALA A 54 7.00 11.81 13.33
CA ALA A 54 7.31 13.13 12.78
C ALA A 54 6.07 14.02 12.68
N LEU A 55 4.94 13.49 12.20
CA LEU A 55 3.66 14.21 12.15
C LEU A 55 3.17 14.58 13.55
N GLY A 56 3.25 13.66 14.52
CA GLY A 56 2.90 13.91 15.92
C GLY A 56 3.78 14.99 16.56
N PHE A 57 5.09 14.96 16.30
CA PHE A 57 6.01 15.99 16.77
C PHE A 57 5.70 17.38 16.18
N ARG A 58 5.41 17.45 14.87
CA ARG A 58 5.03 18.73 14.24
C ARG A 58 3.71 19.26 14.77
N TRP A 59 2.77 18.36 15.08
CA TRP A 59 1.50 18.73 15.74
C TRP A 59 1.77 19.32 17.13
N ALA A 60 2.57 18.66 17.97
CA ALA A 60 2.90 19.13 19.31
C ALA A 60 3.69 20.45 19.30
N ALA A 61 4.53 20.66 18.28
CA ALA A 61 5.32 21.88 18.12
C ALA A 61 4.50 23.07 17.54
N ALA A 62 3.25 22.86 17.16
CA ALA A 62 2.35 23.86 16.56
C ALA A 62 2.97 24.65 15.39
N ARG A 63 3.82 23.97 14.59
CA ARG A 63 4.59 24.61 13.51
C ARG A 63 3.82 24.74 12.21
N ASP A 64 2.79 23.90 12.03
CA ASP A 64 2.04 23.80 10.79
C ASP A 64 0.55 24.05 11.02
N PRO A 65 -0.19 24.49 9.97
CA PRO A 65 -1.62 24.61 10.05
C PRO A 65 -2.28 23.26 10.38
N GLY A 66 -3.27 23.25 11.30
CA GLY A 66 -3.93 22.03 11.75
C GLY A 66 -4.54 21.20 10.61
N TRP A 67 -5.12 21.86 9.60
CA TRP A 67 -5.68 21.18 8.43
C TRP A 67 -4.64 20.38 7.64
N LEU A 68 -3.40 20.90 7.52
CA LEU A 68 -2.31 20.24 6.83
C LEU A 68 -1.91 18.94 7.55
N LEU A 69 -1.81 19.00 8.88
CA LEU A 69 -1.47 17.85 9.70
C LEU A 69 -2.59 16.80 9.70
N ILE A 70 -3.87 17.22 9.74
CA ILE A 70 -5.01 16.32 9.63
C ILE A 70 -5.03 15.63 8.25
N ALA A 71 -4.90 16.40 7.17
CA ALA A 71 -4.85 15.83 5.82
C ALA A 71 -3.67 14.85 5.68
N SER A 72 -2.50 15.19 6.20
CA SER A 72 -1.32 14.33 6.21
C SER A 72 -1.54 13.04 7.00
N ALA A 73 -2.16 13.14 8.18
CA ALA A 73 -2.48 11.97 9.01
C ALA A 73 -3.48 11.04 8.32
N VAL A 74 -4.48 11.56 7.62
CA VAL A 74 -5.43 10.76 6.83
C VAL A 74 -4.73 10.09 5.66
N LEU A 75 -3.94 10.84 4.87
CA LEU A 75 -3.22 10.32 3.70
C LEU A 75 -2.18 9.27 4.06
N ALA A 76 -1.53 9.37 5.22
CA ALA A 76 -0.62 8.35 5.73
C ALA A 76 -1.35 7.20 6.43
N GLY A 77 -2.41 7.48 7.17
CA GLY A 77 -3.16 6.50 7.95
C GLY A 77 -3.94 5.51 7.09
N VAL A 78 -4.57 5.97 6.00
CA VAL A 78 -5.35 5.10 5.11
C VAL A 78 -4.52 3.93 4.55
N PRO A 79 -3.32 4.13 3.96
CA PRO A 79 -2.47 3.04 3.52
C PRO A 79 -2.08 2.07 4.64
N ILE A 80 -1.79 2.58 5.83
CA ILE A 80 -1.41 1.75 6.99
C ILE A 80 -2.57 0.84 7.39
N LEU A 81 -3.77 1.39 7.52
CA LEU A 81 -4.97 0.63 7.88
C LEU A 81 -5.32 -0.41 6.81
N LEU A 82 -5.27 -0.04 5.52
CA LEU A 82 -5.48 -0.98 4.42
C LEU A 82 -4.45 -2.12 4.46
N ALA A 83 -3.17 -1.80 4.67
CA ALA A 83 -2.11 -2.80 4.77
C ALA A 83 -2.39 -3.79 5.90
N LEU A 84 -2.70 -3.31 7.10
CA LEU A 84 -2.90 -4.15 8.28
C LEU A 84 -4.18 -4.99 8.21
N ILE A 85 -5.29 -4.39 7.77
CA ILE A 85 -6.62 -5.02 7.86
C ILE A 85 -6.92 -5.90 6.64
N ARG A 86 -6.38 -5.55 5.46
CA ARG A 86 -6.75 -6.21 4.19
C ARG A 86 -5.56 -6.74 3.41
N THR A 87 -4.59 -5.88 3.08
CA THR A 87 -3.54 -6.23 2.11
C THR A 87 -2.67 -7.37 2.64
N VAL A 88 -2.17 -7.27 3.87
CA VAL A 88 -1.31 -8.31 4.46
C VAL A 88 -2.05 -9.63 4.65
N PRO A 89 -3.25 -9.70 5.27
CA PRO A 89 -4.00 -10.94 5.36
C PRO A 89 -4.32 -11.56 4.00
N ASN A 90 -4.71 -10.75 3.02
CA ASN A 90 -4.99 -11.22 1.67
C ASN A 90 -3.73 -11.75 0.96
N ALA A 91 -2.59 -11.08 1.13
CA ALA A 91 -1.30 -11.50 0.59
C ALA A 91 -0.84 -12.86 1.18
N VAL A 92 -1.02 -13.07 2.49
CA VAL A 92 -0.72 -14.36 3.14
C VAL A 92 -1.62 -15.46 2.58
N ARG A 93 -2.92 -15.22 2.47
CA ARG A 93 -3.87 -16.21 1.90
C ARG A 93 -3.54 -16.53 0.44
N LEU A 94 -3.21 -15.52 -0.36
CA LEU A 94 -2.83 -15.69 -1.77
C LEU A 94 -1.51 -16.45 -1.89
N GLY A 95 -0.51 -16.12 -1.08
CA GLY A 95 0.79 -16.81 -1.03
C GLY A 95 0.69 -18.28 -0.64
N ASN A 96 -0.21 -18.60 0.29
CA ASN A 96 -0.49 -19.97 0.71
C ASN A 96 -1.43 -20.73 -0.24
N ARG A 97 -1.89 -20.11 -1.32
CA ARG A 97 -2.90 -20.67 -2.24
C ARG A 97 -4.15 -21.19 -1.52
N ALA A 98 -4.54 -20.52 -0.46
CA ALA A 98 -5.70 -20.90 0.35
C ALA A 98 -6.99 -20.44 -0.33
N GLY A 99 -7.55 -21.25 -1.23
CA GLY A 99 -8.82 -21.00 -1.91
C GLY A 99 -8.89 -21.51 -3.34
N SER A 100 -10.05 -21.37 -3.95
CA SER A 100 -10.28 -21.70 -5.36
C SER A 100 -9.61 -20.67 -6.29
N PRO A 101 -9.36 -21.00 -7.57
CA PRO A 101 -8.81 -20.06 -8.55
C PRO A 101 -9.60 -18.74 -8.64
N VAL A 102 -10.92 -18.80 -8.47
CA VAL A 102 -11.80 -17.62 -8.45
C VAL A 102 -11.51 -16.75 -7.23
N GLU A 103 -11.36 -17.35 -6.05
CA GLU A 103 -11.03 -16.63 -4.81
C GLU A 103 -9.64 -16.01 -4.88
N LEU A 104 -8.64 -16.75 -5.38
CA LEU A 104 -7.28 -16.27 -5.56
C LEU A 104 -7.25 -15.08 -6.53
N SER A 105 -8.01 -15.14 -7.62
CA SER A 105 -8.16 -14.02 -8.56
C SER A 105 -8.79 -12.79 -7.90
N ARG A 106 -9.79 -12.99 -7.03
CA ARG A 106 -10.42 -11.91 -6.25
C ARG A 106 -9.44 -11.29 -5.26
N LEU A 107 -8.66 -12.10 -4.56
CA LEU A 107 -7.62 -11.63 -3.63
C LEU A 107 -6.57 -10.80 -4.37
N ALA A 108 -6.05 -11.28 -5.49
CA ALA A 108 -5.07 -10.56 -6.31
C ALA A 108 -5.59 -9.19 -6.76
N ARG A 109 -6.84 -9.11 -7.22
CA ARG A 109 -7.48 -7.84 -7.60
C ARG A 109 -7.72 -6.91 -6.41
N SER A 110 -8.06 -7.46 -5.24
CA SER A 110 -8.20 -6.66 -4.02
C SER A 110 -6.88 -6.02 -3.64
N ILE A 111 -5.79 -6.78 -3.62
CA ILE A 111 -4.45 -6.30 -3.32
C ILE A 111 -4.00 -5.23 -4.32
N CYS A 112 -4.23 -5.46 -5.61
CA CYS A 112 -3.91 -4.47 -6.66
C CYS A 112 -4.64 -3.13 -6.41
N ARG A 113 -5.94 -3.15 -6.07
CA ARG A 113 -6.69 -1.93 -5.73
C ARG A 113 -6.13 -1.24 -4.48
N ASP A 114 -5.81 -2.02 -3.45
CA ASP A 114 -5.23 -1.49 -2.22
C ASP A 114 -3.89 -0.81 -2.50
N HIS A 115 -3.04 -1.39 -3.37
CA HIS A 115 -1.78 -0.78 -3.82
C HIS A 115 -1.99 0.52 -4.59
N LEU A 116 -2.96 0.56 -5.51
CA LEU A 116 -3.28 1.79 -6.25
C LEU A 116 -3.80 2.89 -5.32
N THR A 117 -4.62 2.54 -4.33
CA THR A 117 -5.09 3.47 -3.30
C THR A 117 -3.91 4.01 -2.48
N CYS A 118 -3.01 3.12 -2.03
CA CYS A 118 -1.80 3.53 -1.31
C CYS A 118 -0.92 4.45 -2.14
N LEU A 119 -0.71 4.14 -3.43
CA LEU A 119 0.05 4.98 -4.35
C LEU A 119 -0.58 6.37 -4.49
N GLY A 120 -1.91 6.43 -4.66
CA GLY A 120 -2.65 7.68 -4.74
C GLY A 120 -2.51 8.52 -3.47
N CYS A 121 -2.69 7.90 -2.29
CA CYS A 121 -2.54 8.58 -1.00
C CYS A 121 -1.12 9.12 -0.81
N MET A 122 -0.09 8.31 -1.11
CA MET A 122 1.31 8.73 -0.96
C MET A 122 1.69 9.84 -1.95
N SER A 123 1.20 9.76 -3.19
CA SER A 123 1.41 10.83 -4.18
C SER A 123 0.73 12.13 -3.75
N ALA A 124 -0.51 12.06 -3.27
CA ALA A 124 -1.22 13.23 -2.75
C ALA A 124 -0.51 13.82 -1.51
N PHE A 125 0.00 12.97 -0.61
CA PHE A 125 0.79 13.40 0.54
C PHE A 125 2.04 14.17 0.10
N LEU A 126 2.80 13.64 -0.86
CA LEU A 126 4.00 14.30 -1.37
C LEU A 126 3.68 15.63 -2.05
N VAL A 127 2.66 15.66 -2.91
CA VAL A 127 2.21 16.90 -3.57
C VAL A 127 1.79 17.94 -2.54
N LEU A 128 1.02 17.54 -1.53
CA LEU A 128 0.57 18.42 -0.47
C LEU A 128 1.76 19.12 0.22
N TRP A 129 2.78 18.34 0.59
CA TRP A 129 3.97 18.89 1.27
C TRP A 129 4.86 19.71 0.34
N VAL A 130 5.02 19.33 -0.92
CA VAL A 130 5.79 20.10 -1.90
C VAL A 130 5.13 21.47 -2.14
N VAL A 131 3.81 21.49 -2.33
CA VAL A 131 3.07 22.75 -2.56
C VAL A 131 3.10 23.67 -1.34
N THR A 132 2.97 23.10 -0.13
CA THR A 132 2.97 23.90 1.10
C THR A 132 4.38 24.31 1.54
N ALA A 133 5.43 23.58 1.14
CA ALA A 133 6.82 23.94 1.41
C ALA A 133 7.39 24.93 0.42
N SER A 134 6.78 25.10 -0.76
CA SER A 134 7.18 26.11 -1.73
C SER A 134 6.89 27.50 -1.16
N PRO A 135 7.91 28.34 -0.90
CA PRO A 135 7.67 29.72 -0.49
C PRO A 135 6.86 30.39 -1.59
N GLY A 136 5.66 30.84 -1.24
CA GLY A 136 4.77 31.47 -2.20
C GLY A 136 5.51 32.53 -2.99
N THR A 137 5.47 32.42 -4.31
CA THR A 137 5.69 33.57 -5.18
C THR A 137 4.65 34.63 -4.79
N PRO A 138 5.10 35.85 -4.48
CA PRO A 138 4.22 36.94 -4.09
C PRO A 138 3.16 37.24 -5.14
#